data_3b20b4a495407108ee66033f5f92a681
#
_entry.id   3b20b4a495407108ee66033f5f92a681
#
_cell.length_a   1.000
_cell.length_b   1.000
_cell.length_c   1.000
_cell.angle_alpha   90.00
_cell.angle_beta   90.00
_cell.angle_gamma   90.00
#
_symmetry.space_group_name_H-M   'P 1'
#
loop_
_entity.id
_entity.type
_entity.pdbx_description
1 polymer ?
#
loop_
_entity_poly.entity_id
_entity_poly.type
_entity_poly.pdbx_seq_one_letter_code
_entity_poly.pdbx_strand_id
1 'polypeptide(L)'
;MHCPFCRHNDSRVIDSRTADDGATIRRRRQCPACNRRFTTSETATLTVIKRSGVTEPFSRPKIVSGVRKACQGRPVGDDDLAVLAQQVEEHMRASGQAQIEAHEVGLAILGPLRRLDEIAYLRFASVYQGFETLDDFEAAIALLRAERDMTSSDATHDSPGHPGERGDQHDHDISADTPSDAPHGVLEGSHMTPRQGGTN
;
A
#
# COMPACT_ATOMS: atom_id res chain seq x y z
N MET A 1 18.45 30.07 7.47
CA MET A 1 17.14 29.60 8.03
C MET A 1 16.92 30.28 9.39
N HIS A 2 15.78 30.91 9.56
CA HIS A 2 15.50 31.67 10.79
C HIS A 2 15.39 30.77 12.03
N CYS A 3 15.88 31.29 13.17
CA CYS A 3 15.71 30.62 14.44
C CYS A 3 14.23 30.68 14.90
N PRO A 4 13.59 29.51 15.24
CA PRO A 4 12.19 29.51 15.68
C PRO A 4 11.95 30.20 17.03
N PHE A 5 13.01 30.46 17.81
CA PHE A 5 12.89 31.04 19.15
C PHE A 5 13.09 32.56 19.18
N CYS A 6 14.10 33.09 18.48
CA CYS A 6 14.43 34.50 18.49
C CYS A 6 14.37 35.18 17.11
N ARG A 7 13.99 34.41 16.07
CA ARG A 7 13.88 34.85 14.66
C ARG A 7 15.18 35.41 14.06
N HIS A 8 16.33 35.18 14.69
CA HIS A 8 17.62 35.53 14.08
C HIS A 8 17.74 34.87 12.70
N ASN A 9 18.26 35.61 11.72
CA ASN A 9 18.22 35.23 10.30
C ASN A 9 19.06 34.01 9.95
N ASP A 10 20.05 33.67 10.80
CA ASP A 10 20.96 32.57 10.53
C ASP A 10 20.99 31.52 11.62
N SER A 11 21.37 30.30 11.26
CA SER A 11 21.56 29.18 12.16
C SER A 11 22.64 28.24 11.64
N ARG A 12 23.52 27.81 12.54
CA ARG A 12 24.62 26.88 12.19
C ARG A 12 24.16 25.44 12.30
N VAL A 13 24.46 24.61 11.30
CA VAL A 13 24.27 23.16 11.35
C VAL A 13 25.38 22.56 12.20
N ILE A 14 25.04 21.81 13.24
CA ILE A 14 25.98 21.13 14.14
C ILE A 14 26.00 19.61 13.95
N ASP A 15 24.94 19.04 13.39
CA ASP A 15 24.85 17.61 13.04
C ASP A 15 23.89 17.43 11.88
N SER A 16 24.13 16.40 11.03
CA SER A 16 23.29 16.06 9.89
C SER A 16 23.24 14.56 9.76
N ARG A 17 22.02 13.99 9.73
CA ARG A 17 21.78 12.55 9.59
C ARG A 17 20.73 12.30 8.56
N THR A 18 20.93 11.27 7.73
CA THR A 18 19.91 10.76 6.83
C THR A 18 18.91 9.93 7.66
N ALA A 19 17.62 10.09 7.41
CA ALA A 19 16.59 9.23 7.98
C ALA A 19 16.53 7.87 7.22
N ASP A 20 15.88 6.90 7.83
CA ASP A 20 15.93 5.49 7.45
C ASP A 20 15.50 5.20 6.01
N ASP A 21 14.71 6.08 5.40
CA ASP A 21 14.25 5.99 4.00
C ASP A 21 15.20 6.61 2.96
N GLY A 22 16.29 7.27 3.41
CA GLY A 22 17.20 8.00 2.54
C GLY A 22 16.64 9.29 1.92
N ALA A 23 15.34 9.51 1.98
CA ALA A 23 14.66 10.65 1.36
C ALA A 23 14.58 11.88 2.26
N THR A 24 14.91 11.72 3.55
CA THR A 24 14.84 12.78 4.56
C THR A 24 16.18 13.00 5.22
N ILE A 25 16.62 14.27 5.31
CA ILE A 25 17.81 14.67 6.05
C ILE A 25 17.36 15.43 7.29
N ARG A 26 17.72 14.93 8.47
CA ARG A 26 17.52 15.61 9.73
C ARG A 26 18.77 16.40 10.09
N ARG A 27 18.63 17.72 10.27
CA ARG A 27 19.74 18.59 10.65
C ARG A 27 19.50 19.19 12.01
N ARG A 28 20.46 19.00 12.92
CA ARG A 28 20.49 19.68 14.21
C ARG A 28 21.18 21.01 14.01
N ARG A 29 20.50 22.09 14.40
CA ARG A 29 20.97 23.48 14.22
C ARG A 29 21.11 24.17 15.56
N GLN A 30 22.02 25.16 15.62
CA GLN A 30 22.20 26.04 16.74
C GLN A 30 22.13 27.52 16.28
N CYS A 31 21.37 28.30 17.00
CA CYS A 31 21.30 29.74 16.75
C CYS A 31 22.50 30.47 17.38
N PRO A 32 23.23 31.29 16.63
CA PRO A 32 24.36 32.04 17.20
C PRO A 32 23.93 33.16 18.15
N ALA A 33 22.70 33.70 18.02
CA ALA A 33 22.21 34.79 18.85
C ALA A 33 21.68 34.34 20.20
N CYS A 34 20.86 33.27 20.27
CA CYS A 34 20.25 32.78 21.50
C CYS A 34 20.79 31.44 21.99
N ASN A 35 21.76 30.84 21.32
CA ASN A 35 22.41 29.54 21.60
C ASN A 35 21.46 28.35 21.70
N ARG A 36 20.17 28.52 21.44
CA ARG A 36 19.20 27.42 21.44
C ARG A 36 19.41 26.49 20.25
N ARG A 37 19.16 25.22 20.50
CA ARG A 37 19.25 24.17 19.49
C ARG A 37 17.85 23.74 19.02
N PHE A 38 17.73 23.48 17.72
CA PHE A 38 16.50 22.96 17.11
C PHE A 38 16.85 21.99 15.97
N THR A 39 15.89 21.17 15.60
CA THR A 39 16.04 20.19 14.53
C THR A 39 15.17 20.61 13.35
N THR A 40 15.71 20.48 12.13
CA THR A 40 14.97 20.64 10.89
C THR A 40 14.99 19.31 10.12
N SER A 41 13.92 19.02 9.43
CA SER A 41 13.81 17.92 8.47
C SER A 41 13.71 18.52 7.08
N GLU A 42 14.58 18.07 6.18
CA GLU A 42 14.55 18.39 4.76
C GLU A 42 14.17 17.12 4.02
N THR A 43 13.02 17.09 3.36
CA THR A 43 12.52 15.93 2.63
C THR A 43 12.54 16.25 1.14
N ALA A 44 13.03 15.31 0.33
CA ALA A 44 12.93 15.40 -1.13
C ALA A 44 11.45 15.36 -1.53
N THR A 45 10.95 16.45 -2.09
CA THR A 45 9.55 16.58 -2.48
C THR A 45 9.39 16.21 -3.94
N LEU A 46 8.60 15.16 -4.20
CA LEU A 46 8.11 14.85 -5.53
C LEU A 46 6.98 15.84 -5.89
N THR A 47 7.04 16.46 -7.06
CA THR A 47 6.05 17.44 -7.49
C THR A 47 5.33 16.96 -8.75
N VAL A 48 4.05 17.33 -8.87
CA VAL A 48 3.19 17.00 -10.01
C VAL A 48 2.83 18.27 -10.77
N ILE A 49 3.06 18.26 -12.07
CA ILE A 49 2.69 19.33 -12.99
C ILE A 49 1.28 19.06 -13.53
N LYS A 50 0.35 19.94 -13.26
CA LYS A 50 -1.03 19.86 -13.79
C LYS A 50 -1.08 20.24 -15.28
N ARG A 51 -2.15 19.86 -15.95
CA ARG A 51 -2.43 20.31 -17.35
C ARG A 51 -2.42 21.84 -17.50
N SER A 52 -2.70 22.59 -16.42
CA SER A 52 -2.61 24.05 -16.39
C SER A 52 -1.20 24.61 -16.23
N GLY A 53 -0.17 23.75 -16.12
CA GLY A 53 1.21 24.14 -15.84
C GLY A 53 1.50 24.43 -14.35
N VAL A 54 0.50 24.40 -13.49
CA VAL A 54 0.69 24.60 -12.05
C VAL A 54 1.32 23.37 -11.42
N THR A 55 2.38 23.56 -10.64
CA THR A 55 3.07 22.52 -9.89
C THR A 55 2.49 22.41 -8.48
N GLU A 56 2.27 21.20 -8.01
CA GLU A 56 1.87 20.90 -6.65
C GLU A 56 2.63 19.70 -6.08
N PRO A 57 2.78 19.58 -4.75
CA PRO A 57 3.37 18.37 -4.16
C PRO A 57 2.54 17.13 -4.50
N PHE A 58 3.23 16.00 -4.74
CA PHE A 58 2.59 14.71 -4.88
C PHE A 58 1.77 14.38 -3.63
N SER A 59 0.58 13.79 -3.81
CA SER A 59 -0.36 13.56 -2.71
C SER A 59 -1.08 12.23 -2.87
N ARG A 60 -0.74 11.23 -2.02
CA ARG A 60 -1.47 9.95 -1.95
C ARG A 60 -2.98 10.13 -1.74
N PRO A 61 -3.46 11.04 -0.84
CA PRO A 61 -4.89 11.26 -0.67
C PRO A 61 -5.63 11.68 -1.96
N LYS A 62 -4.96 12.40 -2.85
CA LYS A 62 -5.56 12.76 -4.16
C LYS A 62 -5.70 11.55 -5.06
N ILE A 63 -4.72 10.64 -5.08
CA ILE A 63 -4.81 9.37 -5.81
C ILE A 63 -5.97 8.55 -5.28
N VAL A 64 -6.00 8.32 -3.96
CA VAL A 64 -7.09 7.58 -3.30
C VAL A 64 -8.45 8.17 -3.65
N SER A 65 -8.61 9.49 -3.56
CA SER A 65 -9.87 10.18 -3.90
C SER A 65 -10.27 10.00 -5.39
N GLY A 66 -9.30 10.03 -6.30
CA GLY A 66 -9.54 9.83 -7.74
C GLY A 66 -9.96 8.39 -8.05
N VAL A 67 -9.21 7.40 -7.51
CA VAL A 67 -9.46 5.97 -7.75
C VAL A 67 -10.75 5.52 -7.08
N ARG A 68 -11.09 6.03 -5.89
CA ARG A 68 -12.32 5.71 -5.16
C ARG A 68 -13.58 5.90 -6.01
N LYS A 69 -13.60 6.92 -6.87
CA LYS A 69 -14.74 7.16 -7.78
C LYS A 69 -14.93 6.01 -8.77
N ALA A 70 -13.84 5.46 -9.29
CA ALA A 70 -13.90 4.31 -10.19
C ALA A 70 -14.29 3.02 -9.45
N CYS A 71 -13.91 2.89 -8.18
CA CYS A 71 -14.23 1.74 -7.32
C CYS A 71 -15.64 1.79 -6.72
N GLN A 72 -16.46 2.80 -7.01
CA GLN A 72 -17.79 2.93 -6.43
C GLN A 72 -18.66 1.69 -6.73
N GLY A 73 -19.19 1.05 -5.67
CA GLY A 73 -19.98 -0.18 -5.76
C GLY A 73 -19.14 -1.44 -6.02
N ARG A 74 -17.82 -1.36 -5.83
CA ARG A 74 -16.90 -2.52 -5.89
C ARG A 74 -16.42 -2.90 -4.49
N PRO A 75 -16.05 -4.18 -4.25
CA PRO A 75 -15.54 -4.66 -2.96
C PRO A 75 -14.06 -4.27 -2.78
N VAL A 76 -13.75 -2.98 -2.86
CA VAL A 76 -12.41 -2.41 -2.70
C VAL A 76 -12.41 -1.53 -1.47
N GLY A 77 -11.59 -1.89 -0.49
CA GLY A 77 -11.48 -1.20 0.79
C GLY A 77 -10.54 0.02 0.76
N ASP A 78 -10.59 0.81 1.83
CA ASP A 78 -9.71 1.98 1.97
C ASP A 78 -8.24 1.58 2.11
N ASP A 79 -7.95 0.45 2.74
CA ASP A 79 -6.60 -0.10 2.88
C ASP A 79 -6.03 -0.50 1.52
N ASP A 80 -6.82 -1.12 0.65
CA ASP A 80 -6.42 -1.48 -0.71
C ASP A 80 -6.05 -0.24 -1.52
N LEU A 81 -6.85 0.83 -1.39
CA LEU A 81 -6.60 2.12 -2.04
C LEU A 81 -5.34 2.80 -1.50
N ALA A 82 -5.07 2.66 -0.21
CA ALA A 82 -3.86 3.21 0.41
C ALA A 82 -2.60 2.48 -0.10
N VAL A 83 -2.64 1.15 -0.19
CA VAL A 83 -1.57 0.33 -0.77
C VAL A 83 -1.34 0.68 -2.23
N LEU A 84 -2.41 0.81 -3.03
CA LEU A 84 -2.31 1.24 -4.43
C LEU A 84 -1.61 2.61 -4.54
N ALA A 85 -2.03 3.59 -3.74
CA ALA A 85 -1.44 4.92 -3.77
C ALA A 85 0.04 4.93 -3.35
N GLN A 86 0.43 4.04 -2.44
CA GLN A 86 1.83 3.83 -2.06
C GLN A 86 2.64 3.24 -3.23
N GLN A 87 2.15 2.19 -3.89
CA GLN A 87 2.82 1.59 -5.06
C GLN A 87 3.04 2.61 -6.19
N VAL A 88 2.04 3.47 -6.43
CA VAL A 88 2.16 4.55 -7.41
C VAL A 88 3.24 5.55 -7.01
N GLU A 89 3.30 5.96 -5.75
CA GLU A 89 4.37 6.87 -5.28
C GLU A 89 5.75 6.25 -5.42
N GLU A 90 5.93 4.99 -5.02
CA GLU A 90 7.18 4.25 -5.15
C GLU A 90 7.63 4.16 -6.61
N HIS A 91 6.70 3.85 -7.52
CA HIS A 91 6.96 3.81 -8.96
C HIS A 91 7.42 5.19 -9.48
N MET A 92 6.72 6.26 -9.08
CA MET A 92 7.08 7.62 -9.47
C MET A 92 8.45 8.04 -8.92
N ARG A 93 8.77 7.68 -7.67
CA ARG A 93 10.09 7.95 -7.10
C ARG A 93 11.20 7.16 -7.80
N ALA A 94 10.93 5.92 -8.20
CA ALA A 94 11.88 5.08 -8.93
C ALA A 94 12.23 5.63 -10.33
N SER A 95 11.38 6.46 -10.94
CA SER A 95 11.69 7.14 -12.21
C SER A 95 12.85 8.15 -12.10
N GLY A 96 13.21 8.57 -10.87
CA GLY A 96 14.28 9.55 -10.63
C GLY A 96 13.94 10.99 -11.00
N GLN A 97 12.70 11.25 -11.43
CA GLN A 97 12.24 12.58 -11.79
C GLN A 97 11.78 13.36 -10.55
N ALA A 98 12.20 14.62 -10.42
CA ALA A 98 11.75 15.50 -9.35
C ALA A 98 10.37 16.11 -9.64
N GLN A 99 10.00 16.20 -10.92
CA GLN A 99 8.74 16.72 -11.43
C GLN A 99 8.13 15.73 -12.40
N ILE A 100 6.86 15.41 -12.24
CA ILE A 100 6.13 14.39 -13.00
C ILE A 100 4.85 15.01 -13.55
N GLU A 101 4.50 14.70 -14.77
CA GLU A 101 3.23 15.13 -15.36
C GLU A 101 2.04 14.40 -14.69
N ALA A 102 0.94 15.12 -14.44
CA ALA A 102 -0.26 14.52 -13.85
C ALA A 102 -0.82 13.36 -14.69
N HIS A 103 -0.59 13.37 -16.00
CA HIS A 103 -0.98 12.29 -16.90
C HIS A 103 -0.19 11.00 -16.62
N GLU A 104 1.13 11.10 -16.38
CA GLU A 104 1.99 9.96 -16.03
C GLU A 104 1.56 9.30 -14.72
N VAL A 105 1.17 10.12 -13.72
CA VAL A 105 0.60 9.59 -12.46
C VAL A 105 -0.68 8.80 -12.75
N GLY A 106 -1.54 9.28 -13.64
CA GLY A 106 -2.76 8.57 -14.06
C GLY A 106 -2.45 7.24 -14.74
N LEU A 107 -1.48 7.20 -15.63
CA LEU A 107 -1.05 5.97 -16.30
C LEU A 107 -0.45 4.97 -15.30
N ALA A 108 0.32 5.43 -14.32
CA ALA A 108 0.89 4.57 -13.29
C ALA A 108 -0.15 3.92 -12.37
N ILE A 109 -1.34 4.49 -12.25
CA ILE A 109 -2.47 3.93 -11.50
C ILE A 109 -3.06 2.71 -12.21
N LEU A 110 -3.06 2.67 -13.55
CA LEU A 110 -3.74 1.64 -14.34
C LEU A 110 -3.30 0.23 -13.99
N GLY A 111 -2.00 -0.02 -13.90
CA GLY A 111 -1.46 -1.35 -13.60
C GLY A 111 -1.89 -1.89 -12.22
N PRO A 112 -1.64 -1.18 -11.12
CA PRO A 112 -2.12 -1.57 -9.79
C PRO A 112 -3.65 -1.72 -9.71
N LEU A 113 -4.41 -0.81 -10.31
CA LEU A 113 -5.87 -0.85 -10.28
C LEU A 113 -6.43 -2.05 -11.04
N ARG A 114 -5.83 -2.43 -12.16
CA ARG A 114 -6.21 -3.62 -12.91
C ARG A 114 -6.09 -4.90 -12.09
N ARG A 115 -5.02 -5.01 -11.31
CA ARG A 115 -4.82 -6.18 -10.42
C ARG A 115 -5.81 -6.18 -9.24
N LEU A 116 -6.26 -5.02 -8.82
CA LEU A 116 -7.20 -4.87 -7.72
C LEU A 116 -8.65 -5.15 -8.15
N ASP A 117 -9.11 -4.51 -9.22
CA ASP A 117 -10.47 -4.66 -9.74
C ASP A 117 -10.56 -4.23 -11.21
N GLU A 118 -10.87 -5.19 -12.09
CA GLU A 118 -10.92 -4.97 -13.54
C GLU A 118 -12.02 -4.00 -13.97
N ILE A 119 -13.15 -3.97 -13.27
CA ILE A 119 -14.25 -3.05 -13.58
C ILE A 119 -13.88 -1.62 -13.18
N ALA A 120 -13.27 -1.45 -12.02
CA ALA A 120 -12.73 -0.14 -11.61
C ALA A 120 -11.64 0.33 -12.58
N TYR A 121 -10.78 -0.59 -13.03
CA TYR A 121 -9.78 -0.30 -14.06
C TYR A 121 -10.43 0.24 -15.35
N LEU A 122 -11.44 -0.45 -15.91
CA LEU A 122 -12.13 0.00 -17.14
C LEU A 122 -12.73 1.39 -16.97
N ARG A 123 -13.38 1.66 -15.85
CA ARG A 123 -13.95 2.98 -15.54
C ARG A 123 -12.88 4.07 -15.46
N PHE A 124 -11.73 3.76 -14.86
CA PHE A 124 -10.63 4.71 -14.72
C PHE A 124 -9.91 4.91 -16.06
N ALA A 125 -9.62 3.82 -16.77
CA ALA A 125 -8.96 3.81 -18.06
C ALA A 125 -9.73 4.59 -19.10
N SER A 126 -11.06 4.48 -19.14
CA SER A 126 -11.91 5.21 -20.10
C SER A 126 -11.69 6.72 -20.03
N VAL A 127 -11.42 7.27 -18.84
CA VAL A 127 -11.16 8.71 -18.67
C VAL A 127 -9.71 9.07 -19.02
N TYR A 128 -8.75 8.25 -18.59
CA TYR A 128 -7.31 8.58 -18.74
C TYR A 128 -6.74 8.22 -20.10
N GLN A 129 -7.24 7.16 -20.74
CA GLN A 129 -6.88 6.77 -22.10
C GLN A 129 -7.79 7.41 -23.16
N GLY A 130 -8.85 8.13 -22.73
CA GLY A 130 -9.74 8.87 -23.60
C GLY A 130 -10.55 7.96 -24.51
N PHE A 131 -11.26 6.95 -23.94
CA PHE A 131 -12.16 6.12 -24.73
C PHE A 131 -13.30 6.98 -25.28
N GLU A 132 -13.51 6.94 -26.59
CA GLU A 132 -14.54 7.73 -27.30
C GLU A 132 -15.64 6.84 -27.88
N THR A 133 -15.34 5.57 -28.13
CA THR A 133 -16.25 4.63 -28.79
C THR A 133 -16.47 3.37 -27.94
N LEU A 134 -17.48 2.57 -28.30
CA LEU A 134 -17.67 1.24 -27.70
C LEU A 134 -16.54 0.28 -28.07
N ASP A 135 -15.95 0.44 -29.25
CA ASP A 135 -14.84 -0.41 -29.72
C ASP A 135 -13.61 -0.26 -28.80
N ASP A 136 -13.38 0.94 -28.23
CA ASP A 136 -12.30 1.15 -27.25
C ASP A 136 -12.51 0.31 -25.99
N PHE A 137 -13.77 0.22 -25.51
CA PHE A 137 -14.11 -0.65 -24.40
C PHE A 137 -13.97 -2.13 -24.76
N GLU A 138 -14.43 -2.54 -25.96
CA GLU A 138 -14.30 -3.93 -26.42
C GLU A 138 -12.84 -4.34 -26.52
N ALA A 139 -11.97 -3.50 -27.06
CA ALA A 139 -10.54 -3.73 -27.14
C ALA A 139 -9.91 -3.89 -25.74
N ALA A 140 -10.25 -3.01 -24.80
CA ALA A 140 -9.76 -3.08 -23.44
C ALA A 140 -10.24 -4.35 -22.71
N ILE A 141 -11.49 -4.76 -22.91
CA ILE A 141 -12.06 -5.98 -22.35
C ILE A 141 -11.40 -7.23 -22.97
N ALA A 142 -11.16 -7.23 -24.28
CA ALA A 142 -10.48 -8.32 -24.96
C ALA A 142 -9.06 -8.53 -24.42
N LEU A 143 -8.32 -7.44 -24.17
CA LEU A 143 -7.01 -7.48 -23.57
C LEU A 143 -7.04 -8.09 -22.16
N LEU A 144 -7.97 -7.68 -21.30
CA LEU A 144 -8.14 -8.21 -19.95
C LEU A 144 -8.45 -9.72 -19.96
N ARG A 145 -9.28 -10.17 -20.89
CA ARG A 145 -9.62 -11.59 -21.04
C ARG A 145 -8.40 -12.40 -21.49
N ALA A 146 -7.67 -11.94 -22.50
CA ALA A 146 -6.48 -12.62 -22.99
C ALA A 146 -5.41 -12.80 -21.89
N GLU A 147 -5.17 -11.76 -21.09
CA GLU A 147 -4.22 -11.84 -19.97
C GLU A 147 -4.66 -12.81 -18.87
N ARG A 148 -5.96 -12.86 -18.57
CA ARG A 148 -6.53 -13.84 -17.62
C ARG A 148 -6.33 -15.27 -18.09
N ASP A 149 -6.53 -15.54 -19.38
CA ASP A 149 -6.37 -16.86 -19.97
C ASP A 149 -4.89 -17.30 -19.93
N MET A 150 -3.95 -16.38 -20.14
CA MET A 150 -2.50 -16.66 -20.03
C MET A 150 -2.10 -17.00 -18.60
N THR A 151 -2.60 -16.28 -17.59
CA THR A 151 -2.29 -16.56 -16.18
C THR A 151 -2.92 -17.85 -15.67
N SER A 152 -4.05 -18.28 -16.24
CA SER A 152 -4.71 -19.54 -15.90
C SER A 152 -3.98 -20.76 -16.46
N SER A 153 -3.30 -20.63 -17.61
CA SER A 153 -2.56 -21.74 -18.24
C SER A 153 -1.23 -22.05 -17.54
N ASP A 154 -0.58 -21.06 -16.92
CA ASP A 154 0.65 -21.28 -16.16
C ASP A 154 0.42 -22.03 -14.84
N ALA A 155 -0.77 -21.91 -14.25
CA ALA A 155 -1.12 -22.55 -12.97
C ALA A 155 -1.38 -24.08 -13.08
N THR A 156 -1.52 -24.62 -14.29
CA THR A 156 -1.86 -26.05 -14.50
C THR A 156 -0.65 -26.95 -14.81
N HIS A 157 0.57 -26.40 -14.88
CA HIS A 157 1.74 -27.21 -15.30
C HIS A 157 2.69 -27.62 -14.17
N ASP A 158 2.34 -27.39 -12.89
CA ASP A 158 3.17 -27.85 -11.77
C ASP A 158 2.43 -28.87 -10.90
N SER A 159 2.25 -30.08 -11.48
CA SER A 159 1.98 -31.29 -10.71
C SER A 159 3.15 -32.25 -10.91
N PRO A 160 4.05 -32.42 -9.94
CA PRO A 160 5.05 -33.47 -9.99
C PRO A 160 4.33 -34.83 -9.88
N GLY A 161 4.37 -35.58 -10.95
CA GLY A 161 3.93 -36.97 -11.02
C GLY A 161 4.59 -37.79 -9.92
N HIS A 162 3.77 -38.34 -9.06
CA HIS A 162 4.19 -39.32 -8.06
C HIS A 162 4.40 -40.68 -8.80
N PRO A 163 5.61 -41.27 -8.81
CA PRO A 163 5.79 -42.61 -9.31
C PRO A 163 5.24 -43.60 -8.26
N GLY A 164 4.28 -44.39 -8.70
CA GLY A 164 3.69 -45.45 -7.90
C GLY A 164 4.73 -46.49 -7.48
N GLU A 165 4.86 -46.74 -6.21
CA GLU A 165 5.46 -47.94 -5.67
C GLU A 165 4.39 -48.97 -5.39
N ARG A 166 4.59 -50.14 -6.03
CA ARG A 166 3.84 -51.36 -5.84
C ARG A 166 4.21 -52.02 -4.54
N GLY A 167 3.21 -52.47 -3.86
CA GLY A 167 3.00 -53.62 -3.01
C GLY A 167 4.16 -54.27 -2.27
N ASP A 168 3.95 -54.47 -1.01
CA ASP A 168 4.09 -55.80 -0.43
C ASP A 168 3.18 -55.95 0.79
N GLN A 169 2.44 -57.05 0.78
CA GLN A 169 1.60 -57.54 1.85
C GLN A 169 2.50 -58.08 2.98
N HIS A 170 2.29 -57.68 4.21
CA HIS A 170 2.56 -58.57 5.33
C HIS A 170 1.55 -58.33 6.45
N ASP A 171 0.77 -59.35 6.69
CA ASP A 171 -0.07 -59.56 7.89
C ASP A 171 0.80 -59.52 9.14
N HIS A 172 0.33 -58.82 10.17
CA HIS A 172 0.42 -59.31 11.54
C HIS A 172 -0.62 -58.61 12.43
N ASP A 173 -1.50 -59.44 12.83
CA ASP A 173 -2.43 -59.38 13.95
C ASP A 173 -1.72 -58.94 15.28
N ILE A 174 -2.41 -58.30 16.17
CA ILE A 174 -2.56 -58.54 17.64
C ILE A 174 -3.00 -57.29 18.39
N SER A 175 -4.26 -57.33 18.84
CA SER A 175 -4.86 -57.05 20.15
C SER A 175 -4.55 -55.74 20.94
N ALA A 176 -5.62 -55.08 21.20
CA ALA A 176 -6.17 -54.67 22.49
C ALA A 176 -5.27 -53.85 23.45
N ASP A 177 -5.65 -52.67 23.79
CA ASP A 177 -6.15 -52.32 25.13
C ASP A 177 -6.53 -50.83 25.23
N THR A 178 -7.74 -50.54 25.62
CA THR A 178 -8.18 -49.33 26.29
C THR A 178 -8.15 -49.64 27.80
N PRO A 179 -8.06 -48.70 28.76
CA PRO A 179 -9.00 -47.61 28.96
C PRO A 179 -8.48 -46.34 29.70
N SER A 180 -9.35 -45.31 29.68
CA SER A 180 -9.74 -44.49 30.85
C SER A 180 -8.70 -43.56 31.49
N ASP A 181 -8.90 -42.26 31.47
CA ASP A 181 -9.44 -41.51 32.61
C ASP A 181 -9.52 -39.98 32.32
N ALA A 182 -10.68 -39.41 32.51
CA ALA A 182 -10.83 -38.02 32.89
C ALA A 182 -10.77 -37.93 34.42
N PRO A 183 -10.59 -36.80 35.09
CA PRO A 183 -11.61 -35.78 35.21
C PRO A 183 -11.18 -34.30 35.51
N HIS A 184 -12.15 -33.41 35.30
CA HIS A 184 -12.53 -32.26 36.15
C HIS A 184 -11.53 -31.21 36.65
N GLY A 185 -11.87 -29.96 36.36
CA GLY A 185 -11.40 -28.79 37.07
C GLY A 185 -12.18 -27.53 36.71
N VAL A 186 -13.34 -27.40 37.32
CA VAL A 186 -14.20 -26.19 37.43
C VAL A 186 -13.55 -25.22 38.43
N LEU A 187 -13.67 -23.92 38.21
CA LEU A 187 -13.84 -22.80 39.16
C LEU A 187 -13.91 -21.52 38.32
N GLU A 188 -15.07 -20.93 38.11
CA GLU A 188 -15.76 -19.91 38.93
C GLU A 188 -14.90 -18.68 39.27
N GLY A 189 -15.29 -17.55 38.73
CA GLY A 189 -16.01 -16.50 39.44
C GLY A 189 -15.21 -15.23 39.57
N SER A 190 -15.69 -14.13 39.03
CA SER A 190 -16.08 -12.91 39.76
C SER A 190 -16.21 -11.70 38.84
N HIS A 191 -17.39 -11.33 38.62
CA HIS A 191 -18.01 -9.99 38.71
C HIS A 191 -17.09 -8.85 39.19
N MET A 192 -17.03 -7.73 38.46
CA MET A 192 -17.32 -6.43 39.09
C MET A 192 -17.65 -5.34 38.05
N THR A 193 -18.81 -4.81 38.18
CA THR A 193 -19.46 -3.71 37.46
C THR A 193 -19.00 -2.31 37.96
N PRO A 194 -19.60 -1.21 37.46
CA PRO A 194 -18.89 0.00 37.06
C PRO A 194 -18.96 1.14 38.08
N ARG A 195 -18.14 2.18 37.93
CA ARG A 195 -18.37 3.44 38.62
C ARG A 195 -18.53 4.58 37.63
N GLN A 196 -19.72 5.13 37.68
CA GLN A 196 -20.11 6.46 37.23
C GLN A 196 -19.56 7.56 38.17
N GLY A 197 -19.55 8.77 37.70
CA GLY A 197 -19.44 10.03 38.42
C GLY A 197 -18.21 10.81 38.01
N GLY A 198 -18.23 12.07 37.61
CA GLY A 198 -19.23 13.10 37.61
C GLY A 198 -18.45 14.42 37.53
N THR A 199 -18.97 15.31 36.72
CA THR A 199 -18.94 16.78 36.81
C THR A 199 -17.73 17.50 37.47
N ASN A 200 -16.99 18.29 36.70
CA ASN A 200 -16.99 19.76 36.82
C ASN A 200 -16.32 20.38 35.60
#